data_655312e1afefd15d166fb7570ed6f5ec
#
_entry.id   655312e1afefd15d166fb7570ed6f5ec
#
_cell.length_a   1.000
_cell.length_b   1.000
_cell.length_c   1.000
_cell.angle_alpha   90.00
_cell.angle_beta   90.00
_cell.angle_gamma   90.00
#
_symmetry.space_group_name_H-M   'P 1'
#
loop_
_entity.id
_entity.type
_entity.pdbx_description
1 polymer ?
#
loop_
_entity_poly.entity_id
_entity_poly.type
_entity_poly.pdbx_seq_one_letter_code
_entity_poly.pdbx_strand_id
1 'polypeptide(L)'
;MRAILLAAGFGTRLRPMTDSTPKCLVPINGKPLLQIWLERLTADGIGPFLVNTHYLSEQVEQFIKESEFRDQVEIVYEPKLLGTGGTLIKNIEFFQGKDGLLIHADNYCLADFNAFIVAHENRPNICKMTMMTFLTDDPSSCGIVEIDEEGIVIGFREKVEQPPSNFANGAIYILSHDLIELVASKFNKILELDY
;
A
#
# COMPACT_ATOMS: atom_id res chain seq x y z
N MET A 1 -3.99 8.61 11.27
CA MET A 1 -3.86 7.18 10.86
C MET A 1 -2.45 6.96 10.35
N ARG A 2 -1.74 5.88 10.74
CA ARG A 2 -0.40 5.54 10.24
C ARG A 2 -0.49 4.88 8.88
N ALA A 3 0.52 5.07 8.01
CA ALA A 3 0.52 4.47 6.68
C ALA A 3 1.85 3.77 6.37
N ILE A 4 1.77 2.55 5.82
CA ILE A 4 2.90 1.83 5.22
C ILE A 4 2.84 2.05 3.71
N LEU A 5 3.91 2.60 3.14
CA LEU A 5 4.10 2.86 1.73
C LEU A 5 5.06 1.81 1.14
N LEU A 6 4.55 0.91 0.32
CA LEU A 6 5.33 -0.15 -0.31
C LEU A 6 6.10 0.40 -1.52
N ALA A 7 7.41 0.57 -1.37
CA ALA A 7 8.28 1.21 -2.36
C ALA A 7 9.46 0.33 -2.83
N ALA A 8 9.55 -0.92 -2.37
CA ALA A 8 10.71 -1.80 -2.60
C ALA A 8 10.78 -2.44 -4.01
N GLY A 9 9.81 -2.19 -4.89
CA GLY A 9 9.71 -2.85 -6.20
C GLY A 9 10.80 -2.46 -7.19
N PHE A 10 11.22 -3.41 -8.06
CA PHE A 10 12.23 -3.19 -9.11
C PHE A 10 11.80 -2.24 -10.23
N GLY A 11 10.49 -2.04 -10.43
CA GLY A 11 9.98 -1.19 -11.51
C GLY A 11 10.27 -1.67 -12.93
N THR A 12 10.46 -2.96 -13.16
CA THR A 12 10.95 -3.55 -14.43
C THR A 12 10.16 -3.13 -15.67
N ARG A 13 8.85 -2.87 -15.53
CA ARG A 13 7.98 -2.42 -16.64
C ARG A 13 8.27 -1.00 -17.12
N LEU A 14 8.95 -0.18 -16.32
CA LEU A 14 9.31 1.21 -16.65
C LEU A 14 10.77 1.35 -17.11
N ARG A 15 11.47 0.26 -17.37
CA ARG A 15 12.83 0.32 -17.95
C ARG A 15 12.82 0.97 -19.34
N PRO A 16 13.84 1.75 -19.69
CA PRO A 16 15.13 1.96 -18.98
C PRO A 16 15.10 3.01 -17.85
N MET A 17 14.01 3.74 -17.65
CA MET A 17 13.92 4.81 -16.65
C MET A 17 14.28 4.30 -15.24
N THR A 18 13.80 3.12 -14.88
CA THR A 18 14.03 2.52 -13.56
C THR A 18 15.35 1.76 -13.43
N ASP A 19 16.22 1.77 -14.43
CA ASP A 19 17.57 1.22 -14.29
C ASP A 19 18.44 2.09 -13.37
N SER A 20 18.14 3.39 -13.29
CA SER A 20 18.90 4.36 -12.48
C SER A 20 18.05 5.15 -11.46
N THR A 21 16.72 4.98 -11.47
CA THR A 21 15.82 5.72 -10.58
C THR A 21 14.82 4.74 -9.94
N PRO A 22 14.69 4.68 -8.60
CA PRO A 22 13.67 3.85 -7.96
C PRO A 22 12.27 4.23 -8.46
N LYS A 23 11.39 3.24 -8.68
CA LYS A 23 10.05 3.50 -9.24
C LYS A 23 9.27 4.55 -8.45
N CYS A 24 9.37 4.54 -7.11
CA CYS A 24 8.71 5.51 -6.24
C CYS A 24 9.27 6.95 -6.36
N LEU A 25 10.47 7.13 -6.94
CA LEU A 25 11.05 8.44 -7.21
C LEU A 25 10.92 8.88 -8.67
N VAL A 26 10.31 8.08 -9.53
CA VAL A 26 10.01 8.50 -10.92
C VAL A 26 9.15 9.76 -10.87
N PRO A 27 9.53 10.84 -11.59
CA PRO A 27 8.82 12.09 -11.51
C PRO A 27 7.52 12.07 -12.33
N ILE A 28 6.46 12.60 -11.74
CA ILE A 28 5.19 12.91 -12.41
C ILE A 28 5.07 14.44 -12.42
N ASN A 29 5.06 15.03 -13.60
CA ASN A 29 5.10 16.49 -13.78
C ASN A 29 6.24 17.18 -12.99
N GLY A 30 7.43 16.55 -12.98
CA GLY A 30 8.62 17.06 -12.32
C GLY A 30 8.70 16.81 -10.80
N LYS A 31 7.71 16.16 -10.19
CA LYS A 31 7.68 15.87 -8.76
C LYS A 31 7.78 14.34 -8.54
N PRO A 32 8.71 13.85 -7.69
CA PRO A 32 8.82 12.43 -7.36
C PRO A 32 7.49 11.85 -6.86
N LEU A 33 7.13 10.65 -7.32
CA LEU A 33 5.85 10.00 -6.95
C LEU A 33 5.72 9.83 -5.44
N LEU A 34 6.79 9.44 -4.74
CA LEU A 34 6.78 9.31 -3.28
C LEU A 34 6.50 10.65 -2.58
N GLN A 35 7.04 11.76 -3.11
CA GLN A 35 6.74 13.09 -2.59
C GLN A 35 5.25 13.42 -2.74
N ILE A 36 4.67 13.12 -3.90
CA ILE A 36 3.22 13.32 -4.13
C ILE A 36 2.40 12.56 -3.09
N TRP A 37 2.78 11.32 -2.80
CA TRP A 37 2.13 10.52 -1.76
C TRP A 37 2.23 11.18 -0.38
N LEU A 38 3.44 11.53 0.05
CA LEU A 38 3.67 12.11 1.38
C LEU A 38 2.91 13.44 1.56
N GLU A 39 2.96 14.33 0.56
CA GLU A 39 2.23 15.59 0.59
C GLU A 39 0.72 15.40 0.71
N ARG A 40 0.15 14.53 -0.13
CA ARG A 40 -1.29 14.28 -0.13
C ARG A 40 -1.79 13.67 1.17
N LEU A 41 -1.12 12.62 1.64
CA LEU A 41 -1.50 11.95 2.87
C LEU A 41 -1.35 12.87 4.09
N THR A 42 -0.29 13.67 4.14
CA THR A 42 -0.08 14.66 5.22
C THR A 42 -1.17 15.74 5.19
N ALA A 43 -1.57 16.21 4.02
CA ALA A 43 -2.66 17.19 3.88
C ALA A 43 -4.00 16.67 4.42
N ASP A 44 -4.24 15.35 4.34
CA ASP A 44 -5.42 14.68 4.89
C ASP A 44 -5.21 14.19 6.35
N GLY A 45 -4.14 14.66 7.03
CA GLY A 45 -3.85 14.31 8.43
C GLY A 45 -3.40 12.87 8.65
N ILE A 46 -2.94 12.18 7.59
CA ILE A 46 -2.43 10.81 7.64
C ILE A 46 -0.92 10.85 7.87
N GLY A 47 -0.44 10.00 8.76
CA GLY A 47 0.96 9.86 9.16
C GLY A 47 1.07 9.42 10.63
N PRO A 48 2.26 9.13 11.11
CA PRO A 48 3.53 9.01 10.39
C PRO A 48 3.55 7.86 9.37
N PHE A 49 4.65 7.76 8.61
CA PHE A 49 4.81 6.85 7.50
C PHE A 49 5.92 5.83 7.76
N LEU A 50 5.76 4.61 7.24
CA LEU A 50 6.84 3.65 7.05
C LEU A 50 7.00 3.40 5.55
N VAL A 51 8.22 3.50 5.04
CA VAL A 51 8.56 3.24 3.63
C VAL A 51 9.52 2.06 3.59
N ASN A 52 9.12 0.95 2.97
CA ASN A 52 10.04 -0.15 2.74
C ASN A 52 10.86 0.09 1.47
N THR A 53 12.13 -0.29 1.50
CA THR A 53 13.06 -0.12 0.39
C THR A 53 13.83 -1.42 0.11
N HIS A 54 14.28 -1.58 -1.13
CA HIS A 54 15.14 -2.69 -1.57
C HIS A 54 16.04 -2.25 -2.72
N TYR A 55 15.46 -2.11 -3.92
CA TYR A 55 16.16 -1.70 -5.12
C TYR A 55 16.47 -0.20 -5.08
N LEU A 56 17.76 0.17 -5.29
CA LEU A 56 18.25 1.55 -5.23
C LEU A 56 17.86 2.26 -3.92
N SER A 57 17.91 1.54 -2.79
CA SER A 57 17.47 2.01 -1.47
C SER A 57 18.14 3.32 -1.04
N GLU A 58 19.46 3.47 -1.31
CA GLU A 58 20.23 4.65 -0.96
C GLU A 58 19.63 5.96 -1.54
N GLN A 59 19.06 5.89 -2.75
CA GLN A 59 18.42 7.06 -3.36
C GLN A 59 17.12 7.44 -2.63
N VAL A 60 16.35 6.46 -2.19
CA VAL A 60 15.12 6.72 -1.41
C VAL A 60 15.47 7.27 -0.04
N GLU A 61 16.49 6.71 0.61
CA GLU A 61 16.98 7.17 1.90
C GLU A 61 17.49 8.62 1.83
N GLN A 62 18.28 8.93 0.80
CA GLN A 62 18.78 10.30 0.60
C GLN A 62 17.64 11.27 0.32
N PHE A 63 16.68 10.87 -0.54
CA PHE A 63 15.50 11.69 -0.83
C PHE A 63 14.71 12.03 0.45
N ILE A 64 14.42 11.03 1.29
CA ILE A 64 13.69 11.26 2.55
C ILE A 64 14.49 12.14 3.50
N LYS A 65 15.79 11.89 3.66
CA LYS A 65 16.68 12.66 4.53
C LYS A 65 16.71 14.16 4.17
N GLU A 66 16.63 14.48 2.87
CA GLU A 66 16.64 15.86 2.36
C GLU A 66 15.23 16.48 2.30
N SER A 67 14.17 15.69 2.47
CA SER A 67 12.80 16.16 2.40
C SER A 67 12.32 16.79 3.71
N GLU A 68 11.23 17.55 3.63
CA GLU A 68 10.49 18.05 4.80
C GLU A 68 9.82 16.95 5.63
N PHE A 69 9.71 15.72 5.09
CA PHE A 69 9.07 14.57 5.72
C PHE A 69 10.02 13.70 6.54
N ARG A 70 11.32 14.03 6.63
CA ARG A 70 12.37 13.22 7.28
C ARG A 70 12.00 12.77 8.70
N ASP A 71 11.33 13.63 9.46
CA ASP A 71 10.98 13.36 10.86
C ASP A 71 9.64 12.58 11.01
N GLN A 72 8.96 12.34 9.88
CA GLN A 72 7.68 11.63 9.81
C GLN A 72 7.79 10.27 9.12
N VAL A 73 8.92 9.96 8.48
CA VAL A 73 9.13 8.75 7.70
C VAL A 73 10.17 7.85 8.35
N GLU A 74 9.76 6.65 8.72
CA GLU A 74 10.63 5.53 9.06
C GLU A 74 10.95 4.73 7.79
N ILE A 75 12.24 4.48 7.51
CA ILE A 75 12.67 3.67 6.37
C ILE A 75 13.07 2.28 6.87
N VAL A 76 12.56 1.24 6.20
CA VAL A 76 12.91 -0.15 6.47
C VAL A 76 13.49 -0.78 5.22
N TYR A 77 14.78 -1.13 5.28
CA TYR A 77 15.44 -1.87 4.20
C TYR A 77 15.10 -3.36 4.25
N GLU A 78 14.76 -3.92 3.12
CA GLU A 78 14.51 -5.35 2.92
C GLU A 78 15.67 -5.96 2.11
N PRO A 79 16.59 -6.74 2.72
CA PRO A 79 17.66 -7.44 1.99
C PRO A 79 17.11 -8.42 0.95
N LYS A 80 15.90 -8.93 1.18
CA LYS A 80 15.13 -9.77 0.27
C LYS A 80 13.70 -9.24 0.23
N LEU A 81 13.13 -9.13 -0.96
CA LEU A 81 11.74 -8.71 -1.11
C LEU A 81 10.80 -9.67 -0.39
N LEU A 82 10.01 -9.12 0.52
CA LEU A 82 9.05 -9.86 1.32
C LEU A 82 7.66 -9.93 0.65
N GLY A 83 7.43 -9.09 -0.35
CA GLY A 83 6.10 -8.89 -0.95
C GLY A 83 5.15 -8.15 -0.01
N THR A 84 3.94 -7.85 -0.49
CA THR A 84 2.95 -7.03 0.24
C THR A 84 2.64 -7.59 1.63
N GLY A 85 2.30 -8.87 1.70
CA GLY A 85 1.95 -9.53 2.97
C GLY A 85 3.14 -9.65 3.92
N GLY A 86 4.32 -10.02 3.41
CA GLY A 86 5.53 -10.17 4.23
C GLY A 86 6.00 -8.84 4.80
N THR A 87 5.99 -7.76 4.02
CA THR A 87 6.31 -6.42 4.51
C THR A 87 5.32 -5.96 5.58
N LEU A 88 4.01 -6.17 5.35
CA LEU A 88 2.98 -5.86 6.32
C LEU A 88 3.22 -6.59 7.65
N ILE A 89 3.41 -7.91 7.60
CA ILE A 89 3.60 -8.75 8.79
C ILE A 89 4.84 -8.33 9.56
N LYS A 90 5.97 -8.13 8.87
CA LYS A 90 7.23 -7.74 9.50
C LYS A 90 7.15 -6.40 10.24
N ASN A 91 6.32 -5.50 9.73
CA ASN A 91 6.23 -4.12 10.25
C ASN A 91 4.87 -3.84 10.90
N ILE A 92 4.13 -4.87 11.32
CA ILE A 92 2.76 -4.73 11.81
C ILE A 92 2.67 -3.89 13.08
N GLU A 93 3.70 -3.92 13.92
CA GLU A 93 3.82 -3.11 15.13
C GLU A 93 3.85 -1.60 14.85
N PHE A 94 4.21 -1.21 13.62
CA PHE A 94 4.17 0.19 13.20
C PHE A 94 2.78 0.81 13.36
N PHE A 95 1.72 0.04 13.21
CA PHE A 95 0.34 0.54 13.38
C PHE A 95 -0.06 0.78 14.83
N GLN A 96 0.74 0.31 15.82
CA GLN A 96 0.49 0.48 17.25
C GLN A 96 -0.92 0.03 17.68
N GLY A 97 -1.38 -1.09 17.14
CA GLY A 97 -2.68 -1.66 17.44
C GLY A 97 -3.87 -0.77 17.06
N LYS A 98 -3.76 0.02 15.99
CA LYS A 98 -4.83 0.87 15.45
C LYS A 98 -5.06 0.57 13.99
N ASP A 99 -6.17 1.03 13.45
CA ASP A 99 -6.42 0.99 12.01
C ASP A 99 -5.26 1.62 11.25
N GLY A 100 -4.85 0.98 10.15
CA GLY A 100 -3.68 1.35 9.38
C GLY A 100 -3.91 1.39 7.89
N LEU A 101 -3.21 2.26 7.20
CA LEU A 101 -3.25 2.41 5.75
C LEU A 101 -2.06 1.68 5.13
N LEU A 102 -2.32 0.81 4.14
CA LEU A 102 -1.32 0.11 3.34
C LEU A 102 -1.45 0.53 1.88
N ILE A 103 -0.38 1.05 1.30
CA ILE A 103 -0.38 1.64 -0.04
C ILE A 103 0.77 1.07 -0.87
N HIS A 104 0.49 0.68 -2.10
CA HIS A 104 1.54 0.48 -3.09
C HIS A 104 1.96 1.86 -3.65
N ALA A 105 3.12 2.36 -3.19
CA ALA A 105 3.62 3.71 -3.50
C ALA A 105 4.11 3.87 -4.96
N ASP A 106 3.95 2.86 -5.78
CA ASP A 106 4.25 2.86 -7.20
C ASP A 106 3.02 3.17 -8.08
N ASN A 107 1.87 3.45 -7.47
CA ASN A 107 0.65 3.92 -8.11
C ASN A 107 0.51 5.44 -7.99
N TYR A 108 -0.14 6.06 -8.97
CA TYR A 108 -0.58 7.45 -8.89
C TYR A 108 -2.09 7.48 -8.60
N CYS A 109 -2.47 8.12 -7.50
CA CYS A 109 -3.85 8.16 -7.05
C CYS A 109 -4.29 9.58 -6.71
N LEU A 110 -5.47 9.98 -7.19
CA LEU A 110 -6.09 11.29 -6.94
C LEU A 110 -7.36 11.18 -6.09
N ALA A 111 -7.63 10.01 -5.49
CA ALA A 111 -8.82 9.82 -4.67
C ALA A 111 -8.82 10.73 -3.42
N ASP A 112 -9.99 10.98 -2.89
CA ASP A 112 -10.24 11.66 -1.62
C ASP A 112 -10.02 10.67 -0.47
N PHE A 113 -8.94 10.84 0.29
CA PHE A 113 -8.61 9.95 1.41
C PHE A 113 -9.51 10.20 2.62
N ASN A 114 -10.06 11.39 2.80
CA ASN A 114 -11.05 11.64 3.86
C ASN A 114 -12.33 10.85 3.59
N ALA A 115 -12.81 10.86 2.35
CA ALA A 115 -13.96 10.04 1.95
C ALA A 115 -13.67 8.53 2.11
N PHE A 116 -12.44 8.09 1.81
CA PHE A 116 -12.02 6.70 1.97
C PHE A 116 -11.98 6.27 3.44
N ILE A 117 -11.51 7.15 4.35
CA ILE A 117 -11.54 6.91 5.80
C ILE A 117 -12.99 6.83 6.29
N VAL A 118 -13.86 7.76 5.88
CA VAL A 118 -15.28 7.74 6.24
C VAL A 118 -15.95 6.45 5.76
N ALA A 119 -15.65 5.98 4.55
CA ALA A 119 -16.15 4.71 4.05
C ALA A 119 -15.70 3.52 4.92
N HIS A 120 -14.43 3.55 5.40
CA HIS A 120 -13.91 2.54 6.31
C HIS A 120 -14.63 2.56 7.67
N GLU A 121 -14.89 3.73 8.23
CA GLU A 121 -15.59 3.90 9.51
C GLU A 121 -17.04 3.39 9.44
N ASN A 122 -17.70 3.56 8.29
CA ASN A 122 -19.09 3.14 8.06
C ASN A 122 -19.23 1.72 7.45
N ARG A 123 -18.13 0.98 7.29
CA ARG A 123 -18.18 -0.38 6.73
C ARG A 123 -19.02 -1.33 7.60
N PRO A 124 -19.64 -2.36 7.04
CA PRO A 124 -20.26 -3.41 7.82
C PRO A 124 -19.29 -4.05 8.82
N ASN A 125 -19.74 -4.35 10.03
CA ASN A 125 -18.89 -4.90 11.12
C ASN A 125 -18.17 -6.22 10.75
N ILE A 126 -18.72 -6.97 9.82
CA ILE A 126 -18.12 -8.19 9.28
C ILE A 126 -16.87 -7.89 8.44
N CYS A 127 -16.79 -6.70 7.82
CA CYS A 127 -15.68 -6.30 6.96
C CYS A 127 -14.53 -5.78 7.82
N LYS A 128 -13.36 -6.39 7.72
CA LYS A 128 -12.17 -6.04 8.48
C LYS A 128 -11.15 -5.20 7.69
N MET A 129 -11.47 -4.90 6.43
CA MET A 129 -10.63 -4.13 5.53
C MET A 129 -11.52 -3.34 4.57
N THR A 130 -11.04 -2.17 4.15
CA THR A 130 -11.63 -1.40 3.04
C THR A 130 -10.59 -1.31 1.93
N MET A 131 -10.96 -1.65 0.72
CA MET A 131 -10.12 -1.63 -0.46
C MET A 131 -10.54 -0.49 -1.38
N MET A 132 -9.58 0.27 -1.87
CA MET A 132 -9.83 1.22 -2.93
C MET A 132 -9.89 0.50 -4.29
N THR A 133 -10.91 0.76 -5.08
CA THR A 133 -11.08 0.22 -6.42
C THR A 133 -11.19 1.33 -7.45
N PHE A 134 -10.94 0.99 -8.71
CA PHE A 134 -11.16 1.88 -9.85
C PHE A 134 -11.72 1.10 -11.03
N LEU A 135 -12.42 1.80 -11.93
CA LEU A 135 -12.88 1.21 -13.17
C LEU A 135 -11.72 1.18 -14.17
N THR A 136 -11.55 0.04 -14.83
CA THR A 136 -10.52 -0.16 -15.85
C THR A 136 -11.13 -0.57 -17.19
N ASP A 137 -10.52 -0.08 -18.29
CA ASP A 137 -10.86 -0.49 -19.66
C ASP A 137 -10.09 -1.76 -20.08
N ASP A 138 -9.08 -2.18 -19.30
CA ASP A 138 -8.30 -3.40 -19.51
C ASP A 138 -8.30 -4.29 -18.25
N PRO A 139 -9.43 -4.94 -17.95
CA PRO A 139 -9.56 -5.76 -16.75
C PRO A 139 -8.70 -7.03 -16.77
N SER A 140 -8.30 -7.52 -17.94
CA SER A 140 -7.44 -8.72 -18.06
C SER A 140 -6.02 -8.49 -17.54
N SER A 141 -5.54 -7.25 -17.50
CA SER A 141 -4.22 -6.89 -16.99
C SER A 141 -4.18 -6.63 -15.48
N CYS A 142 -5.34 -6.56 -14.82
CA CYS A 142 -5.51 -6.14 -13.44
C CYS A 142 -5.95 -7.27 -12.52
N GLY A 143 -5.79 -7.05 -11.21
CA GLY A 143 -6.51 -7.81 -10.20
C GLY A 143 -7.95 -7.28 -10.10
N ILE A 144 -8.94 -8.09 -10.46
CA ILE A 144 -10.34 -7.71 -10.53
C ILE A 144 -11.09 -8.18 -9.30
N VAL A 145 -11.96 -7.33 -8.78
CA VAL A 145 -12.83 -7.63 -7.65
C VAL A 145 -14.28 -7.80 -8.10
N GLU A 146 -14.95 -8.75 -7.49
CA GLU A 146 -16.39 -8.91 -7.55
C GLU A 146 -16.97 -8.30 -6.28
N ILE A 147 -17.95 -7.41 -6.43
CA ILE A 147 -18.63 -6.74 -5.31
C ILE A 147 -20.13 -7.02 -5.36
N ASP A 148 -20.74 -7.17 -4.19
CA ASP A 148 -22.20 -7.32 -4.08
C ASP A 148 -22.92 -5.95 -4.11
N GLU A 149 -24.25 -5.98 -3.93
CA GLU A 149 -25.10 -4.78 -3.93
C GLU A 149 -24.80 -3.84 -2.74
N GLU A 150 -24.17 -4.35 -1.68
CA GLU A 150 -23.77 -3.59 -0.49
C GLU A 150 -22.33 -3.03 -0.62
N GLY A 151 -21.64 -3.31 -1.75
CA GLY A 151 -20.26 -2.89 -2.00
C GLY A 151 -19.22 -3.75 -1.28
N ILE A 152 -19.62 -4.95 -0.79
CA ILE A 152 -18.70 -5.89 -0.16
C ILE A 152 -17.99 -6.71 -1.23
N VAL A 153 -16.66 -6.84 -1.10
CA VAL A 153 -15.87 -7.70 -1.98
C VAL A 153 -16.17 -9.16 -1.68
N ILE A 154 -16.75 -9.86 -2.64
CA ILE A 154 -17.11 -11.28 -2.55
C ILE A 154 -16.19 -12.19 -3.38
N GLY A 155 -15.36 -11.62 -4.24
CA GLY A 155 -14.41 -12.37 -5.06
C GLY A 155 -13.22 -11.51 -5.49
N PHE A 156 -12.07 -12.17 -5.72
CA PHE A 156 -10.86 -11.56 -6.27
C PHE A 156 -10.26 -12.47 -7.34
N ARG A 157 -9.94 -11.90 -8.50
CA ARG A 157 -9.37 -12.61 -9.65
C ARG A 157 -8.15 -11.88 -10.18
N GLU A 158 -7.00 -12.52 -10.12
CA GLU A 158 -5.75 -11.94 -10.62
C GLU A 158 -5.54 -12.34 -12.08
N LYS A 159 -5.56 -11.37 -13.00
CA LYS A 159 -5.20 -11.51 -14.43
C LYS A 159 -5.87 -12.70 -15.14
N VAL A 160 -7.19 -12.76 -15.10
CA VAL A 160 -7.95 -13.81 -15.79
C VAL A 160 -8.36 -13.36 -17.19
N GLU A 161 -8.46 -14.31 -18.13
CA GLU A 161 -8.84 -14.03 -19.54
C GLU A 161 -10.28 -13.49 -19.67
N GLN A 162 -11.17 -13.93 -18.79
CA GLN A 162 -12.57 -13.49 -18.77
C GLN A 162 -12.91 -12.92 -17.39
N PRO A 163 -12.58 -11.64 -17.14
CA PRO A 163 -12.87 -11.01 -15.88
C PRO A 163 -14.36 -10.85 -15.64
N PRO A 164 -14.87 -11.11 -14.40
CA PRO A 164 -16.30 -11.01 -14.07
C PRO A 164 -16.80 -9.56 -13.97
N SER A 165 -15.91 -8.61 -13.84
CA SER A 165 -16.21 -7.18 -13.72
C SER A 165 -15.07 -6.34 -14.27
N ASN A 166 -15.21 -5.02 -14.26
CA ASN A 166 -14.18 -4.05 -14.56
C ASN A 166 -13.74 -3.21 -13.34
N PHE A 167 -14.11 -3.64 -12.13
CA PHE A 167 -13.58 -3.05 -10.90
C PHE A 167 -12.21 -3.64 -10.59
N ALA A 168 -11.17 -2.82 -10.73
CA ALA A 168 -9.80 -3.21 -10.44
C ALA A 168 -9.38 -2.80 -9.03
N ASN A 169 -8.53 -3.62 -8.42
CA ASN A 169 -7.88 -3.34 -7.14
C ASN A 169 -6.89 -2.18 -7.28
N GLY A 170 -7.14 -1.08 -6.57
CA GLY A 170 -6.27 0.10 -6.54
C GLY A 170 -4.99 -0.07 -5.72
N ALA A 171 -4.81 -1.23 -5.06
CA ALA A 171 -3.68 -1.53 -4.19
C ALA A 171 -3.47 -0.50 -3.06
N ILE A 172 -4.59 -0.01 -2.51
CA ILE A 172 -4.69 0.88 -1.36
C ILE A 172 -5.73 0.30 -0.43
N TYR A 173 -5.36 0.09 0.84
CA TYR A 173 -6.18 -0.61 1.81
C TYR A 173 -6.16 0.08 3.16
N ILE A 174 -7.31 0.20 3.81
CA ILE A 174 -7.37 0.46 5.25
C ILE A 174 -7.65 -0.87 5.95
N LEU A 175 -6.76 -1.24 6.85
CA LEU A 175 -6.82 -2.46 7.66
C LEU A 175 -7.36 -2.08 9.03
N SER A 176 -8.39 -2.76 9.51
CA SER A 176 -8.88 -2.53 10.86
C SER A 176 -7.89 -3.05 11.91
N HIS A 177 -7.94 -2.47 13.10
CA HIS A 177 -7.23 -2.95 14.28
C HIS A 177 -7.41 -4.46 14.49
N ASP A 178 -8.65 -4.97 14.45
CA ASP A 178 -8.94 -6.40 14.59
C ASP A 178 -8.20 -7.29 13.58
N LEU A 179 -8.11 -6.83 12.32
CA LEU A 179 -7.37 -7.56 11.27
C LEU A 179 -5.87 -7.53 11.57
N ILE A 180 -5.34 -6.38 11.96
CA ILE A 180 -3.92 -6.20 12.30
C ILE A 180 -3.56 -7.13 13.46
N GLU A 181 -4.36 -7.18 14.54
CA GLU A 181 -4.14 -8.09 15.66
C GLU A 181 -4.25 -9.57 15.26
N LEU A 182 -5.23 -9.91 14.46
CA LEU A 182 -5.40 -11.28 13.97
C LEU A 182 -4.18 -11.74 13.17
N VAL A 183 -3.67 -10.90 12.27
CA VAL A 183 -2.49 -11.20 11.46
C VAL A 183 -1.25 -11.33 12.34
N ALA A 184 -1.02 -10.39 13.27
CA ALA A 184 0.09 -10.43 14.22
C ALA A 184 0.08 -11.70 15.07
N SER A 185 -1.08 -12.06 15.62
CA SER A 185 -1.22 -13.24 16.48
C SER A 185 -0.98 -14.57 15.75
N LYS A 186 -1.45 -14.67 14.50
CA LYS A 186 -1.22 -15.88 13.68
C LYS A 186 0.24 -16.01 13.27
N PHE A 187 0.90 -14.91 12.95
CA PHE A 187 2.30 -14.92 12.54
C PHE A 187 3.24 -15.29 13.68
N ASN A 188 3.02 -14.74 14.89
CA ASN A 188 3.80 -15.11 16.08
C ASN A 188 3.70 -16.61 16.40
N LYS A 189 2.51 -17.21 16.22
CA LYS A 189 2.34 -18.67 16.39
C LYS A 189 3.11 -19.50 15.36
N ILE A 190 3.25 -19.03 14.12
CA ILE A 190 4.05 -19.72 13.09
C ILE A 190 5.52 -19.67 13.44
N LEU A 191 6.03 -18.52 13.89
CA LEU A 191 7.42 -18.38 14.34
C LEU A 191 7.76 -19.24 15.56
N GLU A 192 6.81 -19.47 16.48
CA GLU A 192 6.99 -20.34 17.64
C GLU A 192 7.02 -21.85 17.28
N LEU A 193 6.48 -22.24 16.12
CA LEU A 193 6.46 -23.63 15.66
C LEU A 193 7.71 -24.01 14.85
N ASP A 194 8.49 -23.04 14.40
CA ASP A 194 9.73 -23.25 13.62
C ASP A 194 10.99 -23.30 14.50
N TYR A 195 10.83 -23.36 15.83
CA TYR A 195 11.87 -23.61 16.84
C TYR A 195 11.54 -24.89 17.60
#